data_4d11d7aeb965df3a8ac3dda7b8d8cac7
#
_entry.id   4d11d7aeb965df3a8ac3dda7b8d8cac7
#
_cell.length_a   1.000
_cell.length_b   1.000
_cell.length_c   1.000
_cell.angle_alpha   90.00
_cell.angle_beta   90.00
_cell.angle_gamma   90.00
#
_symmetry.space_group_name_H-M   'P 1'
#
loop_
_entity.id
_entity.type
_entity.pdbx_description
1 polymer ?
#
loop_
_entity_poly.entity_id
_entity_poly.type
_entity_poly.pdbx_seq_one_letter_code
_entity_poly.pdbx_strand_id
1 'polypeptide(L)'
;AMDALGFKYIFDYADKVGKPCVISFSEGAGQDFDGEDVLYNEVLDSLTSIPGHVIVSSAGNNGHLKYYMHKPVGKESAGFFANNSRSYVYHIAKSAQPFTFRTSIYEGKTHPTPIDVTSEQVLEAPDSTYFVNLVVAGKQYELIIGAYPSVYHPDEICYDWIVKTDDEEKIGTSNYISYQTMGADADVEVFHGS
;
A
#
# COMPACT_ATOMS: atom_id res chain seq x y z
N ALA A 1 9.36 4.05 13.88
CA ALA A 1 9.57 3.99 15.34
C ALA A 1 10.72 4.90 15.81
N MET A 2 11.83 5.02 15.06
CA MET A 2 12.95 5.92 15.48
C MET A 2 12.56 7.39 15.39
N ASP A 3 11.78 7.78 14.39
CA ASP A 3 11.35 9.17 14.18
C ASP A 3 10.46 9.66 15.32
N ALA A 4 9.50 8.84 15.76
CA ALA A 4 8.62 9.15 16.88
C ALA A 4 9.39 9.38 18.19
N LEU A 5 10.46 8.60 18.44
CA LEU A 5 11.37 8.84 19.57
C LEU A 5 12.16 10.15 19.42
N GLY A 6 12.55 10.48 18.19
CA GLY A 6 13.19 11.76 17.88
C GLY A 6 12.26 12.95 18.14
N PHE A 7 11.01 12.86 17.70
CA PHE A 7 9.99 13.89 17.95
C PHE A 7 9.74 14.07 19.45
N LYS A 8 9.59 12.96 20.18
CA LYS A 8 9.43 13.01 21.65
C LYS A 8 10.61 13.71 22.31
N TYR A 9 11.84 13.37 21.94
CA TYR A 9 13.03 13.99 22.52
C TYR A 9 13.07 15.51 22.29
N ILE A 10 12.70 15.98 21.09
CA ILE A 10 12.67 17.40 20.74
C ILE A 10 11.60 18.12 21.56
N PHE A 11 10.41 17.57 21.67
CA PHE A 11 9.33 18.15 22.44
C PHE A 11 9.60 18.16 23.94
N ASP A 12 10.13 17.07 24.51
CA ASP A 12 10.54 17.02 25.92
C ASP A 12 11.58 18.14 26.25
N TYR A 13 12.48 18.44 25.31
CA TYR A 13 13.42 19.55 25.48
C TYR A 13 12.73 20.91 25.40
N ALA A 14 11.80 21.10 24.48
CA ALA A 14 11.03 22.33 24.36
C ALA A 14 10.22 22.63 25.64
N ASP A 15 9.56 21.61 26.18
CA ASP A 15 8.83 21.70 27.45
C ASP A 15 9.75 22.08 28.62
N LYS A 16 10.91 21.46 28.69
CA LYS A 16 11.90 21.76 29.72
C LYS A 16 12.36 23.23 29.70
N VAL A 17 12.41 23.85 28.54
CA VAL A 17 12.78 25.27 28.40
C VAL A 17 11.59 26.21 28.32
N GLY A 18 10.37 25.67 28.42
CA GLY A 18 9.10 26.44 28.46
C GLY A 18 8.79 27.16 27.16
N LYS A 19 9.08 26.53 26.00
CA LYS A 19 8.86 27.15 24.67
C LYS A 19 8.00 26.25 23.78
N PRO A 20 7.11 26.84 22.96
CA PRO A 20 6.45 26.08 21.90
C PRO A 20 7.48 25.58 20.88
N CYS A 21 7.17 24.46 20.24
CA CYS A 21 8.06 23.80 19.27
C CYS A 21 7.31 23.39 18.01
N VAL A 22 7.92 23.68 16.87
CA VAL A 22 7.50 23.20 15.56
C VAL A 22 8.60 22.32 15.00
N ILE A 23 8.29 21.05 14.74
CA ILE A 23 9.18 20.12 14.05
C ILE A 23 8.84 20.18 12.57
N SER A 24 9.81 20.54 11.72
CA SER A 24 9.71 20.42 10.28
C SER A 24 10.36 19.12 9.83
N PHE A 25 9.55 18.16 9.39
CA PHE A 25 9.98 16.82 9.04
C PHE A 25 9.86 16.61 7.53
N SER A 26 11.00 16.56 6.85
CA SER A 26 11.08 16.44 5.40
C SER A 26 11.67 15.08 5.01
N GLU A 27 11.06 14.00 5.46
CA GLU A 27 11.40 12.64 5.09
C GLU A 27 10.32 12.05 4.18
N GLY A 28 10.72 11.18 3.24
CA GLY A 28 9.86 10.58 2.24
C GLY A 28 9.79 9.05 2.35
N ALA A 29 9.81 8.51 3.56
CA ALA A 29 9.52 7.08 3.76
C ALA A 29 8.01 6.88 3.81
N GLY A 30 7.47 6.09 2.89
CA GLY A 30 6.06 5.72 2.88
C GLY A 30 5.75 4.70 3.99
N GLN A 31 5.82 5.12 5.25
CA GLN A 31 5.66 4.22 6.40
C GLN A 31 4.19 3.95 6.74
N ASP A 32 3.30 4.90 6.45
CA ASP A 32 1.87 4.79 6.73
C ASP A 32 1.07 5.38 5.55
N PHE A 33 1.38 4.89 4.35
CA PHE A 33 0.77 5.41 3.13
C PHE A 33 -0.72 5.08 2.98
N ASP A 34 -1.21 4.11 3.74
CA ASP A 34 -2.60 3.67 3.78
C ASP A 34 -3.35 4.08 5.07
N GLY A 35 -2.66 4.71 6.02
CA GLY A 35 -3.24 5.19 7.27
C GLY A 35 -3.48 4.12 8.33
N GLU A 36 -2.86 2.93 8.22
CA GLU A 36 -3.11 1.80 9.13
C GLU A 36 -2.00 1.56 10.17
N ASP A 37 -0.95 2.38 10.23
CA ASP A 37 0.08 2.29 11.29
C ASP A 37 -0.41 2.90 12.61
N VAL A 38 -1.21 2.11 13.33
CA VAL A 38 -1.87 2.50 14.58
C VAL A 38 -0.89 3.02 15.61
N LEU A 39 0.20 2.28 15.85
CA LEU A 39 1.15 2.64 16.89
C LEU A 39 1.86 3.96 16.59
N TYR A 40 2.21 4.18 15.32
CA TYR A 40 2.84 5.42 14.90
C TYR A 40 1.89 6.61 15.04
N ASN A 41 0.66 6.44 14.58
CA ASN A 41 -0.39 7.47 14.63
C ASN A 41 -0.76 7.81 16.07
N GLU A 42 -0.96 6.83 16.97
CA GLU A 42 -1.21 7.06 18.39
C GLU A 42 -0.09 7.87 19.08
N VAL A 43 1.16 7.58 18.73
CA VAL A 43 2.30 8.35 19.27
C VAL A 43 2.29 9.77 18.75
N LEU A 44 2.06 10.00 17.45
CA LEU A 44 1.97 11.35 16.88
C LEU A 44 0.82 12.13 17.51
N ASP A 45 -0.35 11.53 17.64
CA ASP A 45 -1.52 12.16 18.27
C ASP A 45 -1.25 12.52 19.73
N SER A 46 -0.63 11.63 20.48
CA SER A 46 -0.23 11.89 21.86
C SER A 46 0.75 13.07 21.97
N LEU A 47 1.75 13.14 21.08
CA LEU A 47 2.74 14.21 21.09
C LEU A 47 2.16 15.56 20.66
N THR A 48 1.27 15.57 19.67
CA THR A 48 0.68 16.80 19.11
C THR A 48 -0.56 17.28 19.84
N SER A 49 -1.15 16.49 20.74
CA SER A 49 -2.24 16.90 21.61
C SER A 49 -1.82 17.94 22.67
N ILE A 50 -0.51 18.08 22.92
CA ILE A 50 0.04 19.04 23.88
C ILE A 50 0.07 20.44 23.23
N PRO A 51 -0.55 21.47 23.83
CA PRO A 51 -0.52 22.81 23.30
C PRO A 51 0.90 23.35 23.10
N GLY A 52 1.21 23.80 21.88
CA GLY A 52 2.53 24.30 21.54
C GLY A 52 3.44 23.27 20.83
N HIS A 53 2.99 22.02 20.70
CA HIS A 53 3.66 21.00 19.91
C HIS A 53 3.03 20.91 18.51
N VAL A 54 3.84 21.06 17.47
CA VAL A 54 3.39 20.97 16.08
C VAL A 54 4.40 20.17 15.26
N ILE A 55 3.94 19.23 14.47
CA ILE A 55 4.73 18.53 13.45
C ILE A 55 4.20 18.95 12.07
N VAL A 56 5.09 19.38 11.20
CA VAL A 56 4.80 19.70 9.80
C VAL A 56 5.59 18.75 8.92
N SER A 57 4.89 17.90 8.18
CA SER A 57 5.50 16.96 7.26
C SER A 57 5.44 17.48 5.83
N SER A 58 6.40 17.04 5.01
CA SER A 58 6.38 17.28 3.56
C SER A 58 5.36 16.34 2.90
N ALA A 59 4.72 16.81 1.83
CA ALA A 59 3.86 15.99 0.98
C ALA A 59 4.64 15.08 0.01
N GLY A 60 5.97 15.03 0.12
CA GLY A 60 6.87 14.26 -0.74
C GLY A 60 7.16 14.94 -2.08
N ASN A 61 8.08 14.33 -2.84
CA ASN A 61 8.53 14.84 -4.15
C ASN A 61 7.92 14.09 -5.34
N ASN A 62 6.98 13.19 -5.09
CA ASN A 62 6.46 12.21 -6.06
C ASN A 62 5.09 12.61 -6.63
N GLY A 63 4.73 13.90 -6.60
CA GLY A 63 3.45 14.40 -7.10
C GLY A 63 3.17 14.15 -8.60
N HIS A 64 4.18 13.71 -9.36
CA HIS A 64 4.04 13.25 -10.74
C HIS A 64 3.69 11.75 -10.85
N LEU A 65 3.80 10.99 -9.75
CA LEU A 65 3.47 9.57 -9.68
C LEU A 65 2.06 9.39 -9.12
N LYS A 66 1.40 8.33 -9.56
CA LYS A 66 0.08 7.97 -9.05
C LYS A 66 0.24 6.89 -7.99
N TYR A 67 0.19 7.29 -6.73
CA TYR A 67 0.26 6.38 -5.59
C TYR A 67 -1.12 5.93 -5.06
N TYR A 68 -2.19 6.43 -5.66
CA TYR A 68 -3.55 6.16 -5.22
C TYR A 68 -4.47 5.98 -6.41
N MET A 69 -5.35 5.00 -6.32
CA MET A 69 -6.43 4.75 -7.26
C MET A 69 -7.72 4.52 -6.48
N HIS A 70 -8.81 5.11 -6.92
CA HIS A 70 -10.14 4.88 -6.38
C HIS A 70 -11.06 4.34 -7.48
N LYS A 71 -11.71 3.22 -7.18
CA LYS A 71 -12.80 2.65 -7.99
C LYS A 71 -14.12 2.83 -7.25
N PRO A 72 -14.92 3.84 -7.57
CA PRO A 72 -16.21 4.06 -6.90
C PRO A 72 -17.23 2.98 -7.30
N VAL A 73 -18.27 2.82 -6.46
CA VAL A 73 -19.46 2.05 -6.79
C VAL A 73 -20.04 2.52 -8.13
N GLY A 74 -20.55 1.58 -8.90
CA GLY A 74 -21.10 1.82 -10.26
C GLY A 74 -20.06 1.73 -11.37
N LYS A 75 -18.77 1.62 -11.07
CA LYS A 75 -17.71 1.32 -12.03
C LYS A 75 -17.39 -0.17 -12.06
N GLU A 76 -17.43 -0.77 -13.25
CA GLU A 76 -17.07 -2.19 -13.43
C GLU A 76 -15.62 -2.50 -13.07
N SER A 77 -14.70 -1.59 -13.42
CA SER A 77 -13.30 -1.79 -13.11
C SER A 77 -12.52 -0.47 -13.04
N ALA A 78 -11.44 -0.49 -12.30
CA ALA A 78 -10.36 0.49 -12.39
C ALA A 78 -9.01 -0.23 -12.30
N GLY A 79 -7.96 0.34 -12.86
CA GLY A 79 -6.66 -0.32 -12.84
C GLY A 79 -5.53 0.60 -13.26
N PHE A 80 -4.32 0.09 -13.09
CA PHE A 80 -3.07 0.76 -13.43
C PHE A 80 -2.00 -0.25 -13.82
N PHE A 81 -0.94 0.24 -14.42
CA PHE A 81 0.26 -0.53 -14.70
C PHE A 81 1.35 -0.13 -13.71
N ALA A 82 2.00 -1.12 -13.16
CA ALA A 82 3.17 -0.93 -12.31
C ALA A 82 4.40 -1.56 -12.96
N ASN A 83 5.50 -0.82 -12.93
CA ASN A 83 6.83 -1.34 -13.17
C ASN A 83 7.73 -0.83 -12.04
N ASN A 84 8.67 -1.65 -11.64
CA ASN A 84 9.62 -1.27 -10.61
C ASN A 84 10.98 -1.87 -10.94
N SER A 85 12.04 -1.19 -10.56
CA SER A 85 13.39 -1.74 -10.63
C SER A 85 13.70 -2.74 -9.50
N ARG A 86 12.71 -3.20 -8.77
CA ARG A 86 12.80 -4.17 -7.66
C ARG A 86 12.30 -5.54 -8.09
N SER A 87 12.58 -6.56 -7.30
CA SER A 87 12.09 -7.93 -7.48
C SER A 87 10.62 -8.13 -7.04
N TYR A 88 9.97 -7.09 -6.54
CA TYR A 88 8.56 -7.13 -6.15
C TYR A 88 7.87 -5.80 -6.39
N VAL A 89 6.56 -5.85 -6.57
CA VAL A 89 5.64 -4.71 -6.58
C VAL A 89 4.57 -4.97 -5.54
N TYR A 90 4.28 -3.98 -4.72
CA TYR A 90 3.41 -4.08 -3.56
C TYR A 90 2.36 -2.97 -3.58
N HIS A 91 1.11 -3.35 -3.33
CA HIS A 91 -0.02 -2.44 -3.18
C HIS A 91 -0.88 -2.88 -2.01
N ILE A 92 -1.61 -1.94 -1.40
CA ILE A 92 -2.70 -2.22 -0.46
C ILE A 92 -4.01 -1.82 -1.11
N ALA A 93 -4.95 -2.76 -1.20
CA ALA A 93 -6.33 -2.48 -1.59
C ALA A 93 -7.22 -2.48 -0.34
N LYS A 94 -8.20 -1.57 -0.28
CA LYS A 94 -9.18 -1.48 0.82
C LYS A 94 -10.59 -1.50 0.26
N SER A 95 -11.49 -2.25 0.87
CA SER A 95 -12.91 -2.27 0.55
C SER A 95 -13.74 -2.86 1.69
N ALA A 96 -14.97 -2.34 1.85
CA ALA A 96 -16.00 -2.95 2.69
C ALA A 96 -16.86 -3.99 1.92
N GLN A 97 -16.77 -4.02 0.58
CA GLN A 97 -17.56 -4.90 -0.27
C GLN A 97 -16.67 -5.92 -0.99
N PRO A 98 -17.22 -7.10 -1.33
CA PRO A 98 -16.52 -8.08 -2.15
C PRO A 98 -16.17 -7.52 -3.55
N PHE A 99 -14.98 -7.84 -4.02
CA PHE A 99 -14.50 -7.49 -5.36
C PHE A 99 -13.52 -8.52 -5.90
N THR A 100 -13.11 -8.36 -7.15
CA THR A 100 -12.15 -9.25 -7.79
C THR A 100 -10.86 -8.51 -8.11
N PHE A 101 -9.75 -9.09 -7.69
CA PHE A 101 -8.39 -8.72 -8.10
C PHE A 101 -8.12 -9.36 -9.47
N ARG A 102 -7.74 -8.57 -10.45
CA ARG A 102 -7.22 -9.07 -11.72
C ARG A 102 -5.76 -8.65 -11.89
N THR A 103 -4.88 -9.62 -11.96
CA THR A 103 -3.45 -9.42 -12.15
C THR A 103 -3.02 -9.97 -13.49
N SER A 104 -2.27 -9.20 -14.28
CA SER A 104 -1.67 -9.67 -15.53
C SER A 104 -0.20 -9.29 -15.59
N ILE A 105 0.67 -10.26 -15.85
CA ILE A 105 2.11 -10.06 -15.93
C ILE A 105 2.53 -10.06 -17.39
N TYR A 106 3.19 -8.99 -17.82
CA TYR A 106 3.67 -8.79 -19.18
C TYR A 106 5.18 -8.96 -19.24
N GLU A 107 5.64 -9.93 -20.02
CA GLU A 107 7.03 -10.17 -20.35
C GLU A 107 7.28 -9.91 -21.83
N GLY A 108 8.00 -8.83 -22.14
CA GLY A 108 8.28 -8.43 -23.51
C GLY A 108 7.00 -8.23 -24.33
N LYS A 109 6.84 -9.02 -25.41
CA LYS A 109 5.68 -8.95 -26.32
C LYS A 109 4.63 -10.02 -26.05
N THR A 110 4.71 -10.74 -24.92
CA THR A 110 3.73 -11.79 -24.61
C THR A 110 2.36 -11.19 -24.26
N HIS A 111 1.32 -11.90 -24.63
CA HIS A 111 -0.06 -11.58 -24.19
C HIS A 111 -0.34 -12.44 -22.96
N PRO A 112 -0.37 -11.87 -21.74
CA PRO A 112 -0.61 -12.65 -20.55
C PRO A 112 -2.07 -13.08 -20.46
N THR A 113 -2.29 -14.22 -19.80
CA THR A 113 -3.61 -14.59 -19.32
C THR A 113 -3.83 -13.88 -17.99
N PRO A 114 -4.91 -13.12 -17.83
CA PRO A 114 -5.25 -12.51 -16.54
C PRO A 114 -5.51 -13.60 -15.48
N ILE A 115 -5.11 -13.31 -14.25
CA ILE A 115 -5.40 -14.11 -13.07
C ILE A 115 -6.42 -13.34 -12.26
N ASP A 116 -7.59 -13.92 -12.10
CA ASP A 116 -8.66 -13.36 -11.30
C ASP A 116 -8.74 -14.09 -9.97
N VAL A 117 -8.75 -13.34 -8.88
CA VAL A 117 -8.90 -13.83 -7.50
C VAL A 117 -9.96 -12.99 -6.82
N THR A 118 -11.00 -13.61 -6.28
CA THR A 118 -12.01 -12.85 -5.53
C THR A 118 -11.55 -12.58 -4.11
N SER A 119 -12.05 -11.52 -3.50
CA SER A 119 -11.76 -11.19 -2.10
C SER A 119 -12.20 -12.32 -1.16
N GLU A 120 -13.30 -13.03 -1.47
CA GLU A 120 -13.75 -14.19 -0.71
C GLU A 120 -12.74 -15.34 -0.78
N GLN A 121 -12.15 -15.61 -1.96
CA GLN A 121 -11.09 -16.63 -2.09
C GLN A 121 -9.87 -16.31 -1.22
N VAL A 122 -9.55 -15.02 -1.07
CA VAL A 122 -8.47 -14.59 -0.17
C VAL A 122 -8.83 -14.85 1.28
N LEU A 123 -10.03 -14.46 1.70
CA LEU A 123 -10.51 -14.63 3.08
C LEU A 123 -10.66 -16.11 3.49
N GLU A 124 -11.02 -16.98 2.54
CA GLU A 124 -11.16 -18.43 2.75
C GLU A 124 -9.82 -19.18 2.67
N ALA A 125 -8.76 -18.55 2.17
CA ALA A 125 -7.46 -19.18 2.08
C ALA A 125 -6.82 -19.37 3.47
N PRO A 126 -5.86 -20.30 3.62
CA PRO A 126 -5.12 -20.47 4.87
C PRO A 126 -4.47 -19.13 5.31
N ASP A 127 -4.66 -18.79 6.59
CA ASP A 127 -4.18 -17.54 7.19
C ASP A 127 -4.63 -16.29 6.41
N SER A 128 -5.80 -16.36 5.76
CA SER A 128 -6.34 -15.30 4.88
C SER A 128 -5.32 -14.82 3.85
N THR A 129 -4.55 -15.76 3.29
CA THR A 129 -3.51 -15.44 2.31
C THR A 129 -3.62 -16.36 1.09
N TYR A 130 -4.02 -15.78 -0.04
CA TYR A 130 -3.98 -16.44 -1.33
C TYR A 130 -2.56 -16.39 -1.90
N PHE A 131 -2.07 -17.53 -2.34
CA PHE A 131 -0.73 -17.67 -2.91
C PHE A 131 -0.75 -18.54 -4.16
N VAL A 132 -0.10 -18.09 -5.22
CA VAL A 132 0.09 -18.88 -6.43
C VAL A 132 1.45 -18.61 -7.11
N ASN A 133 2.12 -19.68 -7.53
CA ASN A 133 3.31 -19.61 -8.37
C ASN A 133 2.91 -19.57 -9.85
N LEU A 134 3.56 -18.72 -10.60
CA LEU A 134 3.27 -18.45 -12.00
C LEU A 134 4.55 -18.57 -12.84
N VAL A 135 4.41 -19.07 -14.07
CA VAL A 135 5.50 -19.06 -15.06
C VAL A 135 5.05 -18.21 -16.24
N VAL A 136 5.72 -17.08 -16.47
CA VAL A 136 5.45 -16.20 -17.61
C VAL A 136 6.70 -16.07 -18.45
N ALA A 137 6.62 -16.50 -19.70
CA ALA A 137 7.76 -16.51 -20.64
C ALA A 137 9.02 -17.21 -20.07
N GLY A 138 8.85 -18.27 -19.28
CA GLY A 138 9.93 -19.03 -18.67
C GLY A 138 10.47 -18.44 -17.36
N LYS A 139 9.96 -17.33 -16.90
CA LYS A 139 10.31 -16.69 -15.61
C LYS A 139 9.31 -17.04 -14.52
N GLN A 140 9.83 -17.18 -13.30
CA GLN A 140 9.01 -17.47 -12.11
C GLN A 140 8.50 -16.19 -11.47
N TYR A 141 7.22 -16.19 -11.13
CA TYR A 141 6.56 -15.14 -10.38
C TYR A 141 5.73 -15.74 -9.25
N GLU A 142 5.56 -14.99 -8.19
CA GLU A 142 4.64 -15.27 -7.10
C GLU A 142 3.58 -14.16 -7.05
N LEU A 143 2.30 -14.54 -7.04
CA LEU A 143 1.20 -13.65 -6.68
C LEU A 143 0.76 -13.99 -5.26
N ILE A 144 0.76 -12.99 -4.40
CA ILE A 144 0.38 -13.09 -3.00
C ILE A 144 -0.69 -12.03 -2.73
N ILE A 145 -1.81 -12.43 -2.13
CA ILE A 145 -2.83 -11.51 -1.66
C ILE A 145 -3.18 -11.90 -0.24
N GLY A 146 -2.78 -11.09 0.74
CA GLY A 146 -3.08 -11.30 2.16
C GLY A 146 -4.18 -10.34 2.62
N ALA A 147 -5.12 -10.80 3.45
CA ALA A 147 -6.21 -9.97 3.98
C ALA A 147 -6.08 -9.78 5.48
N TYR A 148 -6.37 -8.56 5.95
CA TYR A 148 -6.45 -8.22 7.37
C TYR A 148 -7.50 -7.13 7.60
N PRO A 149 -8.12 -7.07 8.81
CA PRO A 149 -9.09 -6.03 9.12
C PRO A 149 -8.42 -4.65 9.13
N SER A 150 -9.12 -3.63 8.60
CA SER A 150 -8.74 -2.25 8.83
C SER A 150 -8.89 -1.90 10.31
N VAL A 151 -7.95 -1.15 10.85
CA VAL A 151 -7.96 -0.76 12.26
C VAL A 151 -8.87 0.42 12.51
N TYR A 152 -8.89 1.38 11.60
CA TYR A 152 -9.66 2.61 11.75
C TYR A 152 -11.05 2.55 11.09
N HIS A 153 -11.25 1.60 10.17
CA HIS A 153 -12.50 1.41 9.43
C HIS A 153 -13.01 -0.03 9.62
N PRO A 154 -13.74 -0.32 10.73
CA PRO A 154 -14.09 -1.70 11.10
C PRO A 154 -14.90 -2.49 10.06
N ASP A 155 -15.54 -1.80 9.14
CA ASP A 155 -16.32 -2.41 8.05
C ASP A 155 -15.46 -2.71 6.80
N GLU A 156 -14.18 -2.31 6.81
CA GLU A 156 -13.26 -2.49 5.69
C GLU A 156 -12.25 -3.61 5.94
N ILE A 157 -11.86 -4.26 4.87
CA ILE A 157 -10.74 -5.19 4.83
C ILE A 157 -9.63 -4.59 4.00
N CYS A 158 -8.42 -4.65 4.51
CA CYS A 158 -7.19 -4.33 3.80
C CYS A 158 -6.62 -5.58 3.16
N TYR A 159 -6.06 -5.44 1.96
CA TYR A 159 -5.48 -6.53 1.20
C TYR A 159 -4.09 -6.15 0.71
N ASP A 160 -3.07 -6.84 1.19
CA ASP A 160 -1.72 -6.77 0.64
C ASP A 160 -1.69 -7.48 -0.71
N TRP A 161 -1.48 -6.76 -1.80
CA TRP A 161 -1.47 -7.27 -3.16
C TRP A 161 -0.07 -7.19 -3.76
N ILE A 162 0.62 -8.32 -3.80
CA ILE A 162 2.04 -8.41 -4.08
C ILE A 162 2.28 -9.31 -5.30
N VAL A 163 3.15 -8.86 -6.19
CA VAL A 163 3.78 -9.71 -7.20
C VAL A 163 5.29 -9.68 -7.01
N LYS A 164 5.89 -10.86 -6.91
CA LYS A 164 7.35 -11.03 -6.79
C LYS A 164 7.91 -11.83 -7.94
N THR A 165 9.20 -11.71 -8.16
CA THR A 165 9.99 -12.61 -9.01
C THR A 165 11.18 -13.14 -8.23
N ASP A 166 11.51 -14.42 -8.42
CA ASP A 166 12.59 -15.11 -7.71
C ASP A 166 13.99 -14.70 -8.20
N ASP A 167 14.06 -14.08 -9.38
CA ASP A 167 15.31 -13.76 -9.99
C ASP A 167 15.84 -12.39 -9.59
N GLU A 168 17.14 -12.21 -9.66
CA GLU A 168 17.81 -10.91 -9.71
C GLU A 168 17.27 -10.01 -10.83
N GLU A 169 16.43 -10.55 -11.73
CA GLU A 169 15.71 -9.81 -12.74
C GLU A 169 14.56 -9.01 -12.13
N LYS A 170 14.79 -7.73 -12.05
CA LYS A 170 13.86 -6.75 -11.56
C LYS A 170 12.62 -6.67 -12.45
N ILE A 171 11.47 -6.43 -11.87
CA ILE A 171 10.27 -6.01 -12.60
C ILE A 171 10.56 -4.64 -13.19
N GLY A 172 11.12 -4.61 -14.39
CA GLY A 172 11.79 -3.44 -14.97
C GLY A 172 11.29 -3.04 -16.34
N THR A 173 12.20 -2.55 -17.17
CA THR A 173 11.89 -1.86 -18.44
C THR A 173 11.26 -2.73 -19.53
N SER A 174 11.36 -4.06 -19.45
CA SER A 174 10.78 -5.00 -20.43
C SER A 174 9.60 -5.79 -19.91
N ASN A 175 9.28 -5.66 -18.63
CA ASN A 175 8.14 -6.29 -17.99
C ASN A 175 7.35 -5.26 -17.17
N TYR A 176 6.07 -5.46 -17.07
CA TYR A 176 5.18 -4.67 -16.21
C TYR A 176 3.99 -5.52 -15.79
N ILE A 177 3.34 -5.07 -14.73
CA ILE A 177 2.19 -5.75 -14.16
C ILE A 177 0.98 -4.84 -14.29
N SER A 178 -0.12 -5.39 -14.79
CA SER A 178 -1.43 -4.74 -14.73
C SER A 178 -2.16 -5.21 -13.49
N TYR A 179 -2.62 -4.26 -12.70
CA TYR A 179 -3.47 -4.43 -11.54
C TYR A 179 -4.83 -3.82 -11.83
N GLN A 180 -5.90 -4.59 -11.66
CA GLN A 180 -7.27 -4.10 -11.83
C GLN A 180 -8.14 -4.61 -10.68
N THR A 181 -8.97 -3.74 -10.15
CA THR A 181 -10.07 -4.08 -9.24
C THR A 181 -11.36 -4.11 -10.02
N MET A 182 -12.17 -5.17 -9.85
CA MET A 182 -13.38 -5.41 -10.62
C MET A 182 -14.57 -5.68 -9.71
N GLY A 183 -15.76 -5.33 -10.19
CA GLY A 183 -17.04 -5.50 -9.49
C GLY A 183 -17.74 -4.15 -9.30
N ALA A 184 -18.89 -3.97 -9.95
CA ALA A 184 -19.62 -2.70 -9.96
C ALA A 184 -20.13 -2.27 -8.57
N ASP A 185 -20.38 -3.23 -7.68
CA ASP A 185 -20.98 -2.97 -6.36
C ASP A 185 -19.95 -2.58 -5.29
N ALA A 186 -18.65 -2.73 -5.58
CA ALA A 186 -17.60 -2.42 -4.61
C ALA A 186 -17.03 -1.01 -4.80
N ASP A 187 -16.83 -0.32 -3.68
CA ASP A 187 -15.93 0.82 -3.55
C ASP A 187 -14.56 0.29 -3.17
N VAL A 188 -13.52 0.59 -3.95
CA VAL A 188 -12.18 0.06 -3.72
C VAL A 188 -11.15 1.17 -3.83
N GLU A 189 -10.39 1.34 -2.78
CA GLU A 189 -9.19 2.19 -2.77
C GLU A 189 -7.94 1.33 -2.92
N VAL A 190 -6.96 1.79 -3.68
CA VAL A 190 -5.68 1.10 -3.84
C VAL A 190 -4.54 2.09 -3.66
N PHE A 191 -3.65 1.75 -2.75
CA PHE A 191 -2.46 2.51 -2.41
C PHE A 191 -1.22 1.79 -2.93
N HIS A 192 -0.33 2.52 -3.58
CA HIS A 192 0.92 1.97 -4.08
C HIS A 192 1.98 2.02 -2.99
N GLY A 193 2.49 0.85 -2.61
CA GLY A 193 3.67 0.71 -1.77
C GLY A 193 4.94 0.83 -2.61
N SER A 194 5.86 1.67 -2.20
CA SER A 194 7.14 1.92 -2.88
C SER A 194 8.28 1.09 -2.28
#